data_dcad8ef618317f2848a0c746f3999042
#
_entry.id   dcad8ef618317f2848a0c746f3999042
#
_cell.length_a   1.000
_cell.length_b   1.000
_cell.length_c   1.000
_cell.angle_alpha   90.00
_cell.angle_beta   90.00
_cell.angle_gamma   90.00
#
_symmetry.space_group_name_H-M   'P 1'
#
loop_
_entity.id
_entity.type
_entity.pdbx_description
1 polymer ?
#
loop_
_entity_poly.entity_id
_entity_poly.type
_entity_poly.pdbx_seq_one_letter_code
_entity_poly.pdbx_strand_id
1 'polypeptide(L)'
;MTSSVDRLLAFEQAPTKRAPIVSWRILTAVLAVLAMVIILFVIPVPFVVSSPGPTINVLASNEQGVPVFTVEGTNPETGESAQQDEPQSSPYEAPAKPGQGQLRMVTVSESGAPDARLNFAQLIAAYLDPHSTITDYESKYPQGTTREQNNEAQLAMMRNSQTTSQVAALEYLGWDVPATVTIEGAVEGSNADGIVEKGDILRAITTPDGTRHDVTDASTPFSLMRAVPAGSQMTLTVERNGETRELTFDSVAASATESGSKLGIYLSVQPTLPVTISFNLDGIGGPSAGMMFSLAIIDRMTPGDMTGNNAIAGTGTMSYDGQVGAIGGIQQKLWGAHRDGAQWFLAPSTNCSEVVGHVPDGLRVVSVSTLDEAVFAVRSIAEGTGDTLPTCQ
;
A
#
# COMPACT_ATOMS: atom_id res chain seq x y z
N MET A 1 50.78 38.04 -89.17
CA MET A 1 51.24 38.27 -87.79
C MET A 1 50.09 38.84 -86.95
N THR A 2 49.21 38.03 -86.61
CA THR A 2 48.03 38.41 -85.76
C THR A 2 47.63 37.13 -85.07
N SER A 3 47.77 37.03 -83.86
CA SER A 3 47.14 36.01 -83.05
C SER A 3 47.86 35.84 -81.70
N SER A 4 47.40 36.30 -80.66
CA SER A 4 47.73 35.74 -79.32
C SER A 4 47.07 36.45 -78.15
N VAL A 5 46.02 37.25 -78.38
CA VAL A 5 45.41 38.00 -77.26
C VAL A 5 43.97 37.50 -76.85
N ASP A 6 43.28 36.66 -77.65
CA ASP A 6 41.91 36.30 -77.44
C ASP A 6 41.67 35.02 -76.61
N ARG A 7 42.64 34.54 -75.85
CA ARG A 7 42.48 33.28 -75.05
C ARG A 7 42.52 33.45 -73.55
N LEU A 8 42.36 34.63 -73.00
CA LEU A 8 42.55 34.83 -71.57
C LEU A 8 41.32 35.35 -70.80
N LEU A 9 40.11 35.35 -71.37
CA LEU A 9 38.92 35.85 -70.64
C LEU A 9 37.72 34.86 -70.65
N ALA A 10 37.94 33.56 -70.75
CA ALA A 10 36.89 32.60 -70.43
C ALA A 10 37.03 32.18 -68.97
N PHE A 11 36.71 33.05 -68.00
CA PHE A 11 36.39 32.65 -66.67
C PHE A 11 35.04 31.97 -66.74
N GLU A 12 35.09 30.64 -66.73
CA GLU A 12 33.99 29.71 -66.58
C GLU A 12 33.33 30.01 -65.22
N GLN A 13 32.21 30.74 -65.24
CA GLN A 13 31.37 30.94 -64.06
C GLN A 13 30.78 29.61 -63.67
N ALA A 14 31.35 28.95 -62.65
CA ALA A 14 30.78 27.80 -62.03
C ALA A 14 29.32 28.11 -61.58
N PRO A 15 28.37 27.22 -61.84
CA PRO A 15 26.97 27.45 -61.44
C PRO A 15 26.94 27.57 -59.92
N THR A 16 26.64 28.77 -59.45
CA THR A 16 26.31 28.99 -58.01
C THR A 16 25.09 28.11 -57.66
N LYS A 17 25.31 27.00 -56.95
CA LYS A 17 24.23 26.21 -56.36
C LYS A 17 23.42 27.17 -55.48
N ARG A 18 22.27 27.65 -55.96
CA ARG A 18 21.31 28.41 -55.13
C ARG A 18 20.92 27.46 -53.99
N ALA A 19 21.23 27.84 -52.78
CA ALA A 19 20.70 27.16 -51.59
C ALA A 19 19.15 27.08 -51.70
N PRO A 20 18.53 25.96 -51.40
CA PRO A 20 17.08 25.84 -51.55
C PRO A 20 16.45 26.93 -50.63
N ILE A 21 15.68 27.82 -51.24
CA ILE A 21 14.87 28.81 -50.50
C ILE A 21 13.80 28.00 -49.81
N VAL A 22 14.03 27.72 -48.53
CA VAL A 22 13.02 27.10 -47.66
C VAL A 22 11.81 28.04 -47.70
N SER A 23 10.70 27.58 -48.30
CA SER A 23 9.52 28.43 -48.42
C SER A 23 9.04 28.77 -46.99
N TRP A 24 8.58 30.03 -46.79
CA TRP A 24 8.04 30.50 -45.50
C TRP A 24 7.02 29.53 -44.90
N ARG A 25 6.25 28.85 -45.74
CA ARG A 25 5.29 27.78 -45.35
C ARG A 25 5.94 26.58 -44.69
N ILE A 26 7.12 26.17 -45.16
CA ILE A 26 7.89 25.05 -44.56
C ILE A 26 8.43 25.51 -43.21
N LEU A 27 8.98 26.74 -43.12
CA LEU A 27 9.49 27.26 -41.87
C LEU A 27 8.38 27.41 -40.81
N THR A 28 7.20 27.92 -41.18
CA THR A 28 6.06 28.02 -40.28
C THR A 28 5.53 26.63 -39.86
N ALA A 29 5.51 25.64 -40.74
CA ALA A 29 5.13 24.27 -40.41
C ALA A 29 6.13 23.63 -39.43
N VAL A 30 7.44 23.83 -39.64
CA VAL A 30 8.47 23.33 -38.71
C VAL A 30 8.35 23.98 -37.33
N LEU A 31 8.15 25.31 -37.28
CA LEU A 31 7.95 26.02 -36.02
C LEU A 31 6.67 25.59 -35.29
N ALA A 32 5.58 25.34 -36.04
CA ALA A 32 4.35 24.81 -35.45
C ALA A 32 4.51 23.40 -34.88
N VAL A 33 5.22 22.50 -35.60
CA VAL A 33 5.57 21.17 -35.09
C VAL A 33 6.47 21.25 -33.86
N LEU A 34 7.48 22.12 -33.87
CA LEU A 34 8.35 22.33 -32.72
C LEU A 34 7.57 22.85 -31.50
N ALA A 35 6.68 23.83 -31.70
CA ALA A 35 5.82 24.32 -30.65
C ALA A 35 4.91 23.23 -30.09
N MET A 36 4.33 22.41 -30.95
CA MET A 36 3.51 21.26 -30.53
C MET A 36 4.31 20.24 -29.72
N VAL A 37 5.54 19.92 -30.14
CA VAL A 37 6.46 19.04 -29.37
C VAL A 37 6.77 19.64 -28.01
N ILE A 38 7.06 20.95 -27.94
CA ILE A 38 7.28 21.64 -26.66
C ILE A 38 6.04 21.54 -25.75
N ILE A 39 4.86 21.79 -26.28
CA ILE A 39 3.60 21.66 -25.53
C ILE A 39 3.44 20.23 -24.99
N LEU A 40 3.64 19.23 -25.83
CA LEU A 40 3.42 17.82 -25.45
C LEU A 40 4.42 17.30 -24.42
N PHE A 41 5.68 17.72 -24.47
CA PHE A 41 6.74 17.13 -23.67
C PHE A 41 7.30 18.02 -22.57
N VAL A 42 7.10 19.34 -22.62
CA VAL A 42 7.69 20.29 -21.67
C VAL A 42 6.67 20.87 -20.69
N ILE A 43 5.42 21.14 -21.14
CA ILE A 43 4.43 21.77 -20.27
C ILE A 43 3.89 20.74 -19.27
N PRO A 44 4.03 21.00 -17.96
CA PRO A 44 3.50 20.13 -16.93
C PRO A 44 1.98 20.23 -16.84
N VAL A 45 1.32 19.12 -16.52
CA VAL A 45 -0.12 19.03 -16.31
C VAL A 45 -0.47 18.73 -14.86
N PRO A 46 -1.60 19.23 -14.32
CA PRO A 46 -1.98 19.08 -12.92
C PRO A 46 -2.72 17.75 -12.67
N PHE A 47 -2.15 16.64 -13.10
CA PHE A 47 -2.71 15.32 -12.91
C PHE A 47 -1.69 14.35 -12.34
N VAL A 48 -2.20 13.31 -11.67
CA VAL A 48 -1.47 12.13 -11.20
C VAL A 48 -2.04 10.91 -11.90
N VAL A 49 -1.17 10.02 -12.34
CA VAL A 49 -1.55 8.75 -12.96
C VAL A 49 -1.18 7.62 -12.03
N SER A 50 -2.17 6.78 -11.70
CA SER A 50 -1.99 5.53 -10.99
C SER A 50 -2.13 4.38 -11.97
N SER A 51 -1.14 3.51 -12.03
CA SER A 51 -1.08 2.35 -12.93
C SER A 51 -0.71 1.07 -12.16
N PRO A 52 -0.94 -0.14 -12.73
CA PRO A 52 -0.54 -1.39 -12.11
C PRO A 52 0.95 -1.42 -11.77
N GLY A 53 1.27 -1.47 -10.48
CA GLY A 53 2.63 -1.60 -9.99
C GLY A 53 3.13 -3.04 -10.02
N PRO A 54 4.41 -3.29 -9.71
CA PRO A 54 4.94 -4.65 -9.56
C PRO A 54 4.32 -5.35 -8.36
N THR A 55 4.27 -6.68 -8.41
CA THR A 55 3.94 -7.49 -7.25
C THR A 55 5.20 -8.07 -6.62
N ILE A 56 5.18 -8.32 -5.32
CA ILE A 56 6.36 -8.77 -4.57
C ILE A 56 5.97 -10.01 -3.78
N ASN A 57 6.66 -11.12 -4.02
CA ASN A 57 6.50 -12.31 -3.21
C ASN A 57 7.15 -12.08 -1.85
N VAL A 58 6.33 -11.97 -0.80
CA VAL A 58 6.83 -11.68 0.56
C VAL A 58 7.50 -12.89 1.22
N LEU A 59 7.35 -14.10 0.68
CA LEU A 59 8.03 -15.29 1.15
C LEU A 59 9.42 -15.49 0.52
N ALA A 60 9.80 -14.66 -0.45
CA ALA A 60 11.03 -14.80 -1.21
C ALA A 60 12.22 -14.09 -0.56
N SER A 61 13.41 -14.33 -1.12
CA SER A 61 14.63 -13.59 -0.83
C SER A 61 15.08 -12.77 -2.04
N ASN A 62 15.80 -11.68 -1.80
CA ASN A 62 16.40 -10.87 -2.86
C ASN A 62 17.53 -11.61 -3.59
N GLU A 63 18.12 -10.99 -4.64
CA GLU A 63 19.21 -11.58 -5.42
C GLU A 63 20.46 -11.91 -4.59
N GLN A 64 20.64 -11.28 -3.44
CA GLN A 64 21.72 -11.54 -2.51
C GLN A 64 21.39 -12.64 -1.50
N GLY A 65 20.22 -13.27 -1.61
CA GLY A 65 19.74 -14.28 -0.67
C GLY A 65 19.21 -13.74 0.64
N VAL A 66 18.98 -12.42 0.75
CA VAL A 66 18.40 -11.81 1.95
C VAL A 66 16.86 -11.92 1.87
N PRO A 67 16.19 -12.59 2.82
CA PRO A 67 14.74 -12.71 2.84
C PRO A 67 14.04 -11.34 2.87
N VAL A 68 12.85 -11.25 2.27
CA VAL A 68 11.98 -10.05 2.35
C VAL A 68 11.68 -9.69 3.80
N PHE A 69 11.52 -10.70 4.65
CA PHE A 69 11.51 -10.51 6.10
C PHE A 69 12.14 -11.71 6.81
N THR A 70 12.64 -11.47 8.02
CA THR A 70 13.21 -12.51 8.91
C THR A 70 12.44 -12.53 10.22
N VAL A 71 12.32 -13.73 10.80
CA VAL A 71 11.80 -13.92 12.17
C VAL A 71 12.90 -14.58 12.98
N GLU A 72 13.32 -13.94 14.06
CA GLU A 72 14.35 -14.45 14.97
C GLU A 72 13.79 -14.57 16.38
N GLY A 73 13.94 -15.72 16.98
CA GLY A 73 13.47 -16.02 18.32
C GLY A 73 12.79 -17.37 18.40
N THR A 74 12.32 -17.70 19.58
CA THR A 74 11.64 -18.95 19.88
C THR A 74 10.26 -18.64 20.45
N ASN A 75 9.32 -19.52 20.18
CA ASN A 75 8.03 -19.47 20.84
C ASN A 75 8.24 -19.60 22.35
N PRO A 76 7.84 -18.63 23.17
CA PRO A 76 8.06 -18.66 24.61
C PRO A 76 7.32 -19.82 25.31
N GLU A 77 6.24 -20.35 24.72
CA GLU A 77 5.43 -21.44 25.28
C GLU A 77 5.94 -22.81 24.85
N THR A 78 6.31 -22.99 23.57
CA THR A 78 6.73 -24.30 23.03
C THR A 78 8.25 -24.46 22.97
N GLY A 79 9.02 -23.37 23.00
CA GLY A 79 10.47 -23.37 22.83
C GLY A 79 10.93 -23.64 21.39
N GLU A 80 10.00 -23.75 20.44
CA GLU A 80 10.32 -23.97 19.03
C GLU A 80 10.84 -22.69 18.39
N SER A 81 11.93 -22.79 17.64
CA SER A 81 12.44 -21.68 16.82
C SER A 81 11.52 -21.43 15.65
N ALA A 82 11.32 -20.15 15.29
CA ALA A 82 10.64 -19.78 14.05
C ALA A 82 11.33 -20.50 12.88
N GLN A 83 10.56 -21.20 12.05
CA GLN A 83 11.11 -21.90 10.90
C GLN A 83 11.56 -20.89 9.86
N GLN A 84 12.84 -20.93 9.51
CA GLN A 84 13.37 -20.22 8.35
C GLN A 84 13.45 -21.24 7.22
N ASP A 85 12.44 -21.25 6.34
CA ASP A 85 12.54 -22.01 5.11
C ASP A 85 13.65 -21.45 4.22
N GLU A 86 14.26 -22.31 3.40
CA GLU A 86 15.28 -21.89 2.44
C GLU A 86 14.73 -20.78 1.52
N PRO A 87 15.54 -19.76 1.20
CA PRO A 87 15.10 -18.62 0.40
C PRO A 87 14.61 -19.07 -0.97
N GLN A 88 13.36 -18.79 -1.24
CA GLN A 88 12.77 -18.93 -2.56
C GLN A 88 13.32 -17.83 -3.50
N SER A 89 13.08 -17.96 -4.79
CA SER A 89 13.47 -17.06 -5.88
C SER A 89 13.29 -15.56 -5.58
N SER A 90 13.83 -14.71 -6.44
CA SER A 90 13.71 -13.24 -6.33
C SER A 90 12.28 -12.78 -6.01
N PRO A 91 12.09 -11.84 -5.06
CA PRO A 91 10.76 -11.35 -4.67
C PRO A 91 10.02 -10.65 -5.82
N TYR A 92 10.77 -10.14 -6.82
CA TYR A 92 10.22 -9.47 -8.01
C TYR A 92 10.06 -10.41 -9.20
N GLU A 93 10.34 -11.72 -9.04
CA GLU A 93 10.21 -12.66 -10.15
C GLU A 93 8.74 -12.76 -10.60
N ALA A 94 8.49 -12.45 -11.85
CA ALA A 94 7.20 -12.55 -12.51
C ALA A 94 7.39 -13.11 -13.94
N PRO A 95 6.46 -13.91 -14.48
CA PRO A 95 5.27 -14.41 -13.79
C PRO A 95 5.59 -15.43 -12.69
N ALA A 96 4.64 -15.65 -11.79
CA ALA A 96 4.72 -16.66 -10.75
C ALA A 96 4.95 -18.05 -11.37
N LYS A 97 5.89 -18.80 -10.82
CA LYS A 97 6.19 -20.15 -11.32
C LYS A 97 5.15 -21.15 -10.80
N PRO A 98 4.55 -21.98 -11.66
CA PRO A 98 3.68 -23.05 -11.22
C PRO A 98 4.40 -24.01 -10.25
N GLY A 99 3.71 -24.40 -9.18
CA GLY A 99 4.24 -25.33 -8.19
C GLY A 99 5.22 -24.72 -7.18
N GLN A 100 5.28 -23.38 -7.11
CA GLN A 100 5.94 -22.65 -6.03
C GLN A 100 4.91 -21.83 -5.28
N GLY A 101 4.78 -22.10 -3.97
CA GLY A 101 3.93 -21.33 -3.09
C GLY A 101 4.37 -19.86 -3.01
N GLN A 102 3.45 -18.93 -3.24
CA GLN A 102 3.76 -17.50 -3.21
C GLN A 102 2.65 -16.71 -2.54
N LEU A 103 3.03 -15.82 -1.65
CA LEU A 103 2.19 -14.74 -1.14
C LEU A 103 2.70 -13.43 -1.74
N ARG A 104 1.91 -12.83 -2.63
CA ARG A 104 2.33 -11.63 -3.37
C ARG A 104 1.57 -10.40 -2.90
N MET A 105 2.28 -9.49 -2.26
CA MET A 105 1.74 -8.14 -2.06
C MET A 105 1.74 -7.39 -3.38
N VAL A 106 0.77 -6.50 -3.55
CA VAL A 106 0.55 -5.74 -4.80
C VAL A 106 0.73 -4.26 -4.56
N THR A 107 1.31 -3.58 -5.55
CA THR A 107 1.58 -2.13 -5.49
C THR A 107 0.84 -1.37 -6.59
N VAL A 108 0.79 -0.05 -6.43
CA VAL A 108 0.36 0.90 -7.47
C VAL A 108 1.54 1.77 -7.80
N SER A 109 1.85 1.90 -9.09
CA SER A 109 2.85 2.84 -9.57
C SER A 109 2.20 4.20 -9.78
N GLU A 110 2.76 5.24 -9.16
CA GLU A 110 2.28 6.60 -9.29
C GLU A 110 3.25 7.46 -10.09
N SER A 111 2.72 8.20 -11.05
CA SER A 111 3.44 9.18 -11.85
C SER A 111 2.79 10.55 -11.69
N GLY A 112 3.58 11.62 -11.65
CA GLY A 112 3.08 12.97 -11.40
C GLY A 112 3.17 13.42 -9.94
N ALA A 113 4.01 12.76 -9.13
CA ALA A 113 4.31 13.14 -7.75
C ALA A 113 4.87 14.58 -7.63
N PRO A 114 4.91 15.17 -6.44
CA PRO A 114 5.59 16.44 -6.22
C PRO A 114 7.01 16.45 -6.83
N ASP A 115 7.38 17.54 -7.49
CA ASP A 115 8.64 17.74 -8.22
C ASP A 115 8.86 16.87 -9.47
N ALA A 116 7.91 16.02 -9.84
CA ALA A 116 7.95 15.17 -11.04
C ALA A 116 6.62 15.19 -11.79
N ARG A 117 6.14 16.40 -12.14
CA ARG A 117 4.86 16.60 -12.84
C ARG A 117 4.82 15.87 -14.18
N LEU A 118 3.65 15.34 -14.52
CA LEU A 118 3.39 14.75 -15.82
C LEU A 118 3.42 15.82 -16.92
N ASN A 119 3.74 15.41 -18.15
CA ASN A 119 3.53 16.19 -19.36
C ASN A 119 2.31 15.68 -20.14
N PHE A 120 1.89 16.41 -21.19
CA PHE A 120 0.72 16.03 -22.00
C PHE A 120 0.89 14.70 -22.70
N ALA A 121 2.10 14.33 -23.15
CA ALA A 121 2.33 13.04 -23.81
C ALA A 121 2.09 11.87 -22.84
N GLN A 122 2.56 11.99 -21.60
CA GLN A 122 2.32 10.99 -20.55
C GLN A 122 0.83 10.91 -20.17
N LEU A 123 0.15 12.06 -20.10
CA LEU A 123 -1.29 12.10 -19.84
C LEU A 123 -2.09 11.41 -20.95
N ILE A 124 -1.76 11.66 -22.23
CA ILE A 124 -2.41 10.98 -23.36
C ILE A 124 -2.13 9.46 -23.31
N ALA A 125 -0.90 9.06 -23.02
CA ALA A 125 -0.56 7.65 -22.88
C ALA A 125 -1.39 6.98 -21.78
N ALA A 126 -1.55 7.63 -20.63
CA ALA A 126 -2.37 7.14 -19.54
C ALA A 126 -3.86 7.08 -19.87
N TYR A 127 -4.36 8.06 -20.65
CA TYR A 127 -5.75 8.05 -21.10
C TYR A 127 -6.07 6.90 -22.07
N LEU A 128 -5.07 6.45 -22.83
CA LEU A 128 -5.19 5.32 -23.75
C LEU A 128 -4.98 3.96 -23.07
N ASP A 129 -4.45 3.94 -21.86
CA ASP A 129 -4.25 2.73 -21.07
C ASP A 129 -5.49 2.45 -20.21
N PRO A 130 -6.24 1.37 -20.48
CA PRO A 130 -7.47 1.05 -19.74
C PRO A 130 -7.23 0.66 -18.28
N HIS A 131 -5.97 0.42 -17.90
CA HIS A 131 -5.59 0.00 -16.54
C HIS A 131 -5.05 1.15 -15.70
N SER A 132 -4.91 2.33 -16.28
CA SER A 132 -4.47 3.54 -15.59
C SER A 132 -5.65 4.40 -15.14
N THR A 133 -5.52 5.02 -13.98
CA THR A 133 -6.48 6.02 -13.48
C THR A 133 -5.82 7.38 -13.40
N ILE A 134 -6.49 8.40 -13.92
CA ILE A 134 -6.05 9.80 -13.89
C ILE A 134 -6.82 10.51 -12.79
N THR A 135 -6.10 11.13 -11.87
CA THR A 135 -6.65 11.87 -10.73
C THR A 135 -6.12 13.30 -10.74
N ASP A 136 -6.93 14.24 -10.28
CA ASP A 136 -6.49 15.62 -10.10
C ASP A 136 -5.35 15.70 -9.07
N TYR A 137 -4.32 16.52 -9.40
CA TYR A 137 -3.13 16.62 -8.57
C TYR A 137 -3.43 17.17 -7.17
N GLU A 138 -4.26 18.21 -7.04
CA GLU A 138 -4.53 18.86 -5.76
C GLU A 138 -5.39 17.98 -4.84
N SER A 139 -6.20 17.08 -5.41
CA SER A 139 -6.96 16.11 -4.63
C SER A 139 -6.06 15.07 -3.94
N LYS A 140 -4.90 14.80 -4.52
CA LYS A 140 -3.94 13.82 -3.99
C LYS A 140 -2.81 14.44 -3.17
N TYR A 141 -2.34 15.59 -3.60
CA TYR A 141 -1.25 16.32 -2.96
C TYR A 141 -1.72 17.74 -2.61
N PRO A 142 -2.13 17.99 -1.34
CA PRO A 142 -2.48 19.32 -0.87
C PRO A 142 -1.37 20.34 -1.16
N GLN A 143 -1.75 21.61 -1.33
CA GLN A 143 -0.80 22.68 -1.64
C GLN A 143 0.34 22.74 -0.62
N GLY A 144 1.57 22.81 -1.11
CA GLY A 144 2.77 22.88 -0.29
C GLY A 144 3.36 21.52 0.11
N THR A 145 2.73 20.40 -0.25
CA THR A 145 3.30 19.06 -0.01
C THR A 145 4.55 18.87 -0.85
N THR A 146 5.69 18.62 -0.20
CA THR A 146 6.95 18.27 -0.89
C THR A 146 7.04 16.77 -1.12
N ARG A 147 7.90 16.37 -2.06
CA ARG A 147 8.19 14.95 -2.32
C ARG A 147 8.76 14.25 -1.08
N GLU A 148 9.62 14.93 -0.36
CA GLU A 148 10.26 14.42 0.86
C GLU A 148 9.20 14.15 1.94
N GLN A 149 8.34 15.13 2.24
CA GLN A 149 7.24 14.98 3.20
C GLN A 149 6.29 13.82 2.82
N ASN A 150 5.94 13.70 1.54
CA ASN A 150 5.12 12.59 1.08
C ASN A 150 5.83 11.25 1.27
N ASN A 151 7.11 11.14 0.91
CA ASN A 151 7.88 9.92 1.09
C ASN A 151 8.02 9.53 2.57
N GLU A 152 8.30 10.49 3.45
CA GLU A 152 8.36 10.25 4.90
C GLU A 152 7.02 9.75 5.44
N ALA A 153 5.90 10.35 5.02
CA ALA A 153 4.56 9.90 5.41
C ALA A 153 4.28 8.47 4.92
N GLN A 154 4.60 8.15 3.66
CA GLN A 154 4.42 6.81 3.10
C GLN A 154 5.29 5.76 3.83
N LEU A 155 6.54 6.09 4.16
CA LEU A 155 7.41 5.20 4.93
C LEU A 155 6.93 5.03 6.38
N ALA A 156 6.39 6.09 7.01
CA ALA A 156 5.80 6.00 8.33
C ALA A 156 4.56 5.09 8.35
N MET A 157 3.69 5.21 7.33
CA MET A 157 2.54 4.32 7.16
C MET A 157 2.96 2.86 6.95
N MET A 158 4.03 2.61 6.18
CA MET A 158 4.58 1.26 5.98
C MET A 158 5.11 0.68 7.29
N ARG A 159 5.91 1.44 8.07
CA ARG A 159 6.40 0.98 9.38
C ARG A 159 5.26 0.65 10.34
N ASN A 160 4.23 1.50 10.38
CA ASN A 160 3.04 1.22 11.20
C ASN A 160 2.33 -0.06 10.73
N SER A 161 2.18 -0.26 9.42
CA SER A 161 1.60 -1.47 8.83
C SER A 161 2.40 -2.73 9.19
N GLN A 162 3.73 -2.65 9.19
CA GLN A 162 4.60 -3.74 9.64
C GLN A 162 4.36 -4.06 11.11
N THR A 163 4.31 -3.05 11.99
CA THR A 163 4.06 -3.24 13.43
C THR A 163 2.68 -3.85 13.68
N THR A 164 1.63 -3.33 13.05
CA THR A 164 0.27 -3.89 13.22
C THR A 164 0.18 -5.33 12.73
N SER A 165 0.87 -5.63 11.62
CA SER A 165 0.90 -6.99 11.06
C SER A 165 1.62 -7.99 11.96
N GLN A 166 2.69 -7.57 12.62
CA GLN A 166 3.43 -8.40 13.58
C GLN A 166 2.55 -8.75 14.78
N VAL A 167 1.89 -7.74 15.37
CA VAL A 167 1.00 -7.97 16.51
C VAL A 167 -0.16 -8.87 16.10
N ALA A 168 -0.90 -8.53 15.04
CA ALA A 168 -2.04 -9.30 14.59
C ALA A 168 -1.69 -10.77 14.26
N ALA A 169 -0.53 -11.00 13.64
CA ALA A 169 -0.09 -12.36 13.32
C ALA A 169 0.29 -13.16 14.57
N LEU A 170 1.00 -12.56 15.52
CA LEU A 170 1.39 -13.22 16.76
C LEU A 170 0.17 -13.51 17.65
N GLU A 171 -0.75 -12.57 17.80
CA GLU A 171 -2.00 -12.79 18.54
C GLU A 171 -2.88 -13.84 17.86
N TYR A 172 -2.94 -13.87 16.51
CA TYR A 172 -3.62 -14.96 15.77
C TYR A 172 -3.02 -16.35 16.11
N LEU A 173 -1.70 -16.41 16.29
CA LEU A 173 -1.00 -17.65 16.69
C LEU A 173 -1.15 -17.97 18.17
N GLY A 174 -1.89 -17.17 18.95
CA GLY A 174 -2.15 -17.37 20.36
C GLY A 174 -1.02 -16.84 21.28
N TRP A 175 -0.13 -16.01 20.75
CA TRP A 175 0.94 -15.42 21.57
C TRP A 175 0.44 -14.18 22.29
N ASP A 176 0.86 -14.02 23.54
CA ASP A 176 0.64 -12.78 24.29
C ASP A 176 1.60 -11.69 23.79
N VAL A 177 1.05 -10.55 23.36
CA VAL A 177 1.81 -9.40 22.87
C VAL A 177 1.49 -8.16 23.72
N PRO A 178 2.11 -8.02 24.88
CA PRO A 178 1.90 -6.86 25.73
C PRO A 178 2.23 -5.55 24.99
N ALA A 179 1.44 -4.51 25.24
CA ALA A 179 1.68 -3.21 24.63
C ALA A 179 1.42 -2.06 25.59
N THR A 180 2.17 -0.98 25.40
CA THR A 180 1.86 0.32 25.99
C THR A 180 1.11 1.14 24.96
N VAL A 181 -0.14 1.55 25.30
CA VAL A 181 -0.98 2.38 24.45
C VAL A 181 -0.98 3.80 25.01
N THR A 182 -0.50 4.75 24.20
CA THR A 182 -0.36 6.17 24.58
C THR A 182 -1.28 7.02 23.72
N ILE A 183 -1.96 7.98 24.32
CA ILE A 183 -2.79 8.96 23.61
C ILE A 183 -1.89 10.07 23.07
N GLU A 184 -1.93 10.28 21.75
CA GLU A 184 -1.19 11.35 21.07
C GLU A 184 -1.99 12.66 20.94
N GLY A 185 -3.28 12.61 21.24
CA GLY A 185 -4.20 13.74 21.23
C GLY A 185 -5.62 13.34 20.83
N ALA A 186 -6.54 14.29 20.91
CA ALA A 186 -7.89 14.14 20.41
C ALA A 186 -7.97 14.43 18.91
N VAL A 187 -8.96 13.82 18.24
CA VAL A 187 -9.37 14.24 16.89
C VAL A 187 -10.11 15.57 17.06
N GLU A 188 -9.76 16.58 16.27
CA GLU A 188 -10.37 17.91 16.31
C GLU A 188 -11.89 17.83 16.19
N GLY A 189 -12.58 18.46 17.15
CA GLY A 189 -14.04 18.45 17.22
C GLY A 189 -14.66 17.13 17.69
N SER A 190 -13.88 16.14 18.14
CA SER A 190 -14.40 14.96 18.83
C SER A 190 -14.80 15.28 20.27
N ASN A 191 -15.58 14.38 20.89
CA ASN A 191 -15.98 14.54 22.29
C ASN A 191 -14.81 14.36 23.29
N ALA A 192 -13.67 13.88 22.83
CA ALA A 192 -12.43 13.76 23.61
C ALA A 192 -11.60 15.06 23.64
N ASP A 193 -11.93 16.03 22.75
CA ASP A 193 -11.19 17.27 22.61
C ASP A 193 -11.25 18.12 23.89
N GLY A 194 -10.08 18.58 24.36
CA GLY A 194 -9.94 19.27 25.63
C GLY A 194 -10.03 18.40 26.88
N ILE A 195 -10.27 17.08 26.77
CA ILE A 195 -10.35 16.14 27.89
C ILE A 195 -9.06 15.30 27.98
N VAL A 196 -8.62 14.71 26.87
CA VAL A 196 -7.39 13.93 26.80
C VAL A 196 -6.19 14.83 26.55
N GLU A 197 -5.00 14.41 27.00
CA GLU A 197 -3.74 15.10 26.75
C GLU A 197 -2.75 14.16 26.07
N LYS A 198 -1.88 14.74 25.24
CA LYS A 198 -0.77 14.01 24.66
C LYS A 198 0.15 13.44 25.75
N GLY A 199 0.44 12.15 25.69
CA GLY A 199 1.27 11.43 26.66
C GLY A 199 0.47 10.71 27.75
N ASP A 200 -0.86 10.81 27.75
CA ASP A 200 -1.71 9.96 28.61
C ASP A 200 -1.50 8.49 28.25
N ILE A 201 -1.14 7.64 29.19
CA ILE A 201 -1.04 6.21 28.99
C ILE A 201 -2.38 5.57 29.31
N LEU A 202 -3.01 4.94 28.32
CA LEU A 202 -4.30 4.28 28.45
C LEU A 202 -4.13 2.97 29.23
N ARG A 203 -4.76 2.88 30.40
CA ARG A 203 -4.67 1.73 31.31
C ARG A 203 -5.92 0.87 31.30
N ALA A 204 -7.09 1.48 31.12
CA ALA A 204 -8.35 0.74 30.99
C ALA A 204 -9.41 1.56 30.26
N ILE A 205 -10.40 0.86 29.72
CA ILE A 205 -11.62 1.42 29.13
C ILE A 205 -12.80 0.81 29.88
N THR A 206 -13.70 1.66 30.38
CA THR A 206 -14.96 1.21 30.96
C THR A 206 -16.09 1.50 29.98
N THR A 207 -16.84 0.48 29.64
CA THR A 207 -17.96 0.50 28.69
C THR A 207 -19.24 1.02 29.37
N PRO A 208 -20.29 1.37 28.60
CA PRO A 208 -21.55 1.93 29.16
C PRO A 208 -22.26 1.03 30.14
N ASP A 209 -22.06 -0.27 30.09
CA ASP A 209 -22.61 -1.25 31.06
C ASP A 209 -21.83 -1.32 32.37
N GLY A 210 -20.78 -0.50 32.53
CA GLY A 210 -19.93 -0.44 33.70
C GLY A 210 -18.82 -1.50 33.72
N THR A 211 -18.66 -2.28 32.64
CA THR A 211 -17.58 -3.27 32.56
C THR A 211 -16.26 -2.58 32.30
N ARG A 212 -15.26 -2.84 33.15
CA ARG A 212 -13.88 -2.35 33.00
C ARG A 212 -13.06 -3.36 32.23
N HIS A 213 -12.37 -2.89 31.19
CA HIS A 213 -11.42 -3.65 30.38
C HIS A 213 -10.04 -3.03 30.54
N ASP A 214 -9.10 -3.77 31.14
CA ASP A 214 -7.72 -3.33 31.25
C ASP A 214 -7.05 -3.38 29.86
N VAL A 215 -6.25 -2.36 29.54
CA VAL A 215 -5.52 -2.24 28.29
C VAL A 215 -4.08 -2.66 28.54
N THR A 216 -3.79 -3.92 28.26
CA THR A 216 -2.46 -4.56 28.42
C THR A 216 -1.84 -4.92 27.07
N ASP A 217 -2.62 -4.92 26.02
CA ASP A 217 -2.27 -5.26 24.64
C ASP A 217 -2.73 -4.17 23.66
N ALA A 218 -2.34 -4.35 22.40
CA ALA A 218 -2.67 -3.40 21.34
C ALA A 218 -4.09 -3.54 20.78
N SER A 219 -4.67 -4.74 20.85
CA SER A 219 -5.94 -5.09 20.19
C SER A 219 -7.16 -4.66 20.99
N THR A 220 -7.08 -4.67 22.32
CA THR A 220 -8.19 -4.38 23.24
C THR A 220 -8.94 -3.05 22.93
N PRO A 221 -8.30 -1.89 22.72
CA PRO A 221 -9.01 -0.66 22.41
C PRO A 221 -9.81 -0.72 21.11
N PHE A 222 -9.29 -1.44 20.11
CA PHE A 222 -9.91 -1.54 18.78
C PHE A 222 -11.07 -2.54 18.77
N SER A 223 -10.86 -3.74 19.29
CA SER A 223 -11.86 -4.79 19.36
C SER A 223 -13.07 -4.38 20.19
N LEU A 224 -12.83 -3.73 21.34
CA LEU A 224 -13.89 -3.25 22.23
C LEU A 224 -14.79 -2.23 21.53
N MET A 225 -14.21 -1.24 20.85
CA MET A 225 -14.96 -0.17 20.22
C MET A 225 -15.82 -0.61 19.04
N ARG A 226 -15.56 -1.79 18.45
CA ARG A 226 -16.41 -2.37 17.41
C ARG A 226 -17.78 -2.81 17.90
N ALA A 227 -17.88 -3.16 19.18
CA ALA A 227 -19.14 -3.58 19.79
C ALA A 227 -19.91 -2.40 20.44
N VAL A 228 -19.28 -1.25 20.57
CA VAL A 228 -19.86 -0.07 21.25
C VAL A 228 -20.57 0.83 20.23
N PRO A 229 -21.88 1.14 20.41
CA PRO A 229 -22.59 2.08 19.54
C PRO A 229 -22.01 3.52 19.65
N ALA A 230 -22.13 4.29 18.57
CA ALA A 230 -21.76 5.70 18.59
C ALA A 230 -22.62 6.51 19.59
N GLY A 231 -22.00 7.51 20.23
CA GLY A 231 -22.64 8.31 21.26
C GLY A 231 -22.75 7.62 22.62
N SER A 232 -22.09 6.48 22.79
CA SER A 232 -22.01 5.80 24.09
C SER A 232 -21.03 6.49 25.02
N GLN A 233 -21.40 6.67 26.28
CA GLN A 233 -20.53 7.23 27.29
C GLN A 233 -19.43 6.23 27.66
N MET A 234 -18.17 6.63 27.50
CA MET A 234 -16.99 5.85 27.81
C MET A 234 -16.22 6.50 28.94
N THR A 235 -15.61 5.70 29.82
CA THR A 235 -14.65 6.19 30.80
C THR A 235 -13.30 5.58 30.57
N LEU A 236 -12.29 6.41 30.29
CA LEU A 236 -10.89 5.97 30.14
C LEU A 236 -10.19 6.15 31.50
N THR A 237 -9.51 5.11 31.96
CA THR A 237 -8.52 5.22 33.02
C THR A 237 -7.18 5.44 32.38
N VAL A 238 -6.57 6.60 32.61
CA VAL A 238 -5.26 6.96 32.08
C VAL A 238 -4.25 7.22 33.21
N GLU A 239 -2.97 7.03 32.89
CA GLU A 239 -1.88 7.51 33.72
C GLU A 239 -1.30 8.78 33.10
N ARG A 240 -1.42 9.91 33.80
CA ARG A 240 -0.92 11.23 33.42
C ARG A 240 0.08 11.71 34.44
N ASN A 241 1.34 11.87 34.05
CA ASN A 241 2.43 12.30 34.93
C ASN A 241 2.59 11.43 36.20
N GLY A 242 2.34 10.11 36.09
CA GLY A 242 2.41 9.15 37.19
C GLY A 242 1.16 9.12 38.09
N GLU A 243 0.13 9.90 37.78
CA GLU A 243 -1.15 9.90 38.49
C GLU A 243 -2.24 9.21 37.67
N THR A 244 -3.04 8.37 38.30
CA THR A 244 -4.22 7.77 37.68
C THR A 244 -5.34 8.77 37.60
N ARG A 245 -5.98 8.92 36.44
CA ARG A 245 -7.12 9.80 36.19
C ARG A 245 -8.21 9.04 35.41
N GLU A 246 -9.46 9.42 35.69
CA GLU A 246 -10.61 8.95 34.92
C GLU A 246 -11.10 10.08 34.03
N LEU A 247 -11.26 9.81 32.75
CA LEU A 247 -11.71 10.74 31.72
C LEU A 247 -12.98 10.18 31.09
N THR A 248 -14.07 10.94 31.16
CA THR A 248 -15.37 10.48 30.65
C THR A 248 -15.85 11.37 29.51
N PHE A 249 -16.20 10.75 28.38
CA PHE A 249 -16.75 11.41 27.21
C PHE A 249 -17.51 10.40 26.31
N ASP A 250 -18.29 10.90 25.37
CA ASP A 250 -19.08 10.07 24.48
C ASP A 250 -18.25 9.64 23.25
N SER A 251 -18.40 8.38 22.85
CA SER A 251 -17.78 7.85 21.63
C SER A 251 -18.33 8.54 20.37
N VAL A 252 -17.55 8.58 19.32
CA VAL A 252 -17.94 9.15 18.01
C VAL A 252 -18.26 8.04 17.01
N ALA A 253 -19.03 8.36 15.95
CA ALA A 253 -19.33 7.38 14.91
C ALA A 253 -18.06 6.89 14.21
N ALA A 254 -18.02 5.60 13.93
CA ALA A 254 -17.04 5.01 13.00
C ALA A 254 -17.31 5.48 11.57
N SER A 255 -16.38 5.24 10.64
CA SER A 255 -16.63 5.49 9.22
C SER A 255 -17.75 4.58 8.69
N ALA A 256 -18.35 4.95 7.56
CA ALA A 256 -19.47 4.20 6.97
C ALA A 256 -19.12 2.72 6.61
N THR A 257 -17.84 2.41 6.53
CA THR A 257 -17.34 1.07 6.21
C THR A 257 -16.88 0.27 7.43
N GLU A 258 -16.95 0.86 8.64
CA GLU A 258 -16.54 0.22 9.90
C GLU A 258 -17.74 0.02 10.83
N SER A 259 -17.71 -1.05 11.64
CA SER A 259 -18.70 -1.30 12.67
C SER A 259 -18.36 -0.59 13.99
N GLY A 260 -19.37 -0.32 14.81
CA GLY A 260 -19.21 0.23 16.15
C GLY A 260 -18.96 1.72 16.19
N SER A 261 -18.05 2.14 17.04
CA SER A 261 -17.71 3.56 17.28
C SER A 261 -16.21 3.75 17.48
N LYS A 262 -15.78 4.99 17.64
CA LYS A 262 -14.38 5.36 17.93
C LYS A 262 -14.33 6.25 19.17
N LEU A 263 -13.19 6.22 19.86
CA LEU A 263 -12.94 7.12 21.00
C LEU A 263 -12.69 8.58 20.56
N GLY A 264 -12.42 8.81 19.27
CA GLY A 264 -12.10 10.15 18.78
C GLY A 264 -10.72 10.65 19.23
N ILE A 265 -9.77 9.75 19.41
CA ILE A 265 -8.40 10.03 19.84
C ILE A 265 -7.38 9.37 18.90
N TYR A 266 -6.19 9.93 18.85
CA TYR A 266 -5.04 9.31 18.19
C TYR A 266 -4.24 8.49 19.19
N LEU A 267 -3.94 7.25 18.85
CA LEU A 267 -3.20 6.32 19.68
C LEU A 267 -1.82 6.02 19.06
N SER A 268 -0.81 5.98 19.91
CA SER A 268 0.50 5.39 19.63
C SER A 268 0.60 4.08 20.40
N VAL A 269 0.97 3.00 19.72
CA VAL A 269 1.09 1.68 20.32
C VAL A 269 2.54 1.25 20.27
N GLN A 270 3.08 0.83 21.41
CA GLN A 270 4.41 0.28 21.54
C GLN A 270 4.31 -1.18 22.03
N PRO A 271 4.28 -2.17 21.11
CA PRO A 271 4.22 -3.58 21.48
C PRO A 271 5.56 -4.07 21.98
N THR A 272 5.51 -5.03 22.89
CA THR A 272 6.66 -5.81 23.32
C THR A 272 6.61 -7.16 22.65
N LEU A 273 7.30 -7.28 21.51
CA LEU A 273 7.27 -8.50 20.70
C LEU A 273 8.14 -9.58 21.34
N PRO A 274 7.65 -10.83 21.45
CA PRO A 274 8.43 -11.96 21.98
C PRO A 274 9.51 -12.46 21.01
N VAL A 275 9.41 -12.07 19.73
CA VAL A 275 10.39 -12.38 18.67
C VAL A 275 10.76 -11.11 17.92
N THR A 276 11.92 -11.12 17.27
CA THR A 276 12.37 -10.03 16.39
C THR A 276 11.93 -10.33 14.96
N ILE A 277 11.10 -9.47 14.39
CA ILE A 277 10.67 -9.55 12.99
C ILE A 277 11.20 -8.32 12.26
N SER A 278 12.07 -8.54 11.27
CA SER A 278 12.70 -7.48 10.49
C SER A 278 12.28 -7.57 9.02
N PHE A 279 11.93 -6.43 8.40
CA PHE A 279 11.53 -6.36 6.99
C PHE A 279 12.63 -5.70 6.16
N ASN A 280 12.96 -6.35 5.04
CA ASN A 280 13.98 -5.92 4.08
C ASN A 280 13.31 -5.48 2.77
N LEU A 281 12.48 -4.44 2.84
CA LEU A 281 11.74 -3.86 1.72
C LEU A 281 12.11 -2.39 1.57
N ASP A 282 12.82 -2.07 0.49
CA ASP A 282 13.24 -0.71 0.19
C ASP A 282 12.31 -0.04 -0.84
N GLY A 283 12.08 1.26 -0.66
CA GLY A 283 11.39 2.08 -1.65
C GLY A 283 9.87 1.84 -1.78
N ILE A 284 9.27 1.07 -0.87
CA ILE A 284 7.85 0.79 -0.86
C ILE A 284 7.22 1.50 0.33
N GLY A 285 6.13 2.24 0.07
CA GLY A 285 5.40 2.99 1.08
C GLY A 285 3.92 2.60 1.14
N GLY A 286 3.25 3.13 2.15
CA GLY A 286 1.81 2.94 2.36
C GLY A 286 1.44 1.72 3.21
N PRO A 287 0.22 1.68 3.76
CA PRO A 287 -0.19 0.68 4.75
C PRO A 287 -0.85 -0.57 4.14
N SER A 288 -0.99 -0.66 2.81
CA SER A 288 -1.88 -1.61 2.13
C SER A 288 -1.36 -3.05 2.01
N ALA A 289 -0.15 -3.32 2.52
CA ALA A 289 0.44 -4.67 2.52
C ALA A 289 0.24 -5.42 3.86
N GLY A 290 -0.42 -4.80 4.85
CA GLY A 290 -0.53 -5.32 6.21
C GLY A 290 -1.06 -6.74 6.29
N MET A 291 -2.15 -7.04 5.61
CA MET A 291 -2.71 -8.39 5.56
C MET A 291 -1.69 -9.41 5.01
N MET A 292 -0.99 -9.06 3.94
CA MET A 292 -0.02 -9.98 3.32
C MET A 292 1.22 -10.20 4.21
N PHE A 293 1.63 -9.20 4.98
CA PHE A 293 2.68 -9.36 5.99
C PHE A 293 2.23 -10.28 7.12
N SER A 294 1.00 -10.11 7.63
CA SER A 294 0.47 -11.01 8.67
C SER A 294 0.41 -12.46 8.19
N LEU A 295 -0.09 -12.69 6.97
CA LEU A 295 -0.13 -14.02 6.37
C LEU A 295 1.27 -14.62 6.21
N ALA A 296 2.24 -13.83 5.77
CA ALA A 296 3.62 -14.29 5.61
C ALA A 296 4.29 -14.62 6.95
N ILE A 297 4.02 -13.85 8.01
CA ILE A 297 4.52 -14.15 9.36
C ILE A 297 3.92 -15.46 9.86
N ILE A 298 2.60 -15.66 9.69
CA ILE A 298 1.91 -16.89 10.08
C ILE A 298 2.49 -18.09 9.32
N ASP A 299 2.69 -17.97 8.00
CA ASP A 299 3.31 -19.02 7.18
C ASP A 299 4.71 -19.42 7.70
N ARG A 300 5.55 -18.43 8.01
CA ARG A 300 6.90 -18.67 8.55
C ARG A 300 6.92 -19.26 9.95
N MET A 301 5.90 -19.03 10.74
CA MET A 301 5.82 -19.48 12.14
C MET A 301 4.98 -20.72 12.32
N THR A 302 4.42 -21.27 11.24
CA THR A 302 3.68 -22.53 11.24
C THR A 302 4.35 -23.55 10.31
N PRO A 303 4.36 -24.85 10.66
CA PRO A 303 4.98 -25.88 9.83
C PRO A 303 4.30 -26.02 8.46
N GLY A 304 5.09 -26.15 7.41
CA GLY A 304 4.63 -26.43 6.04
C GLY A 304 4.37 -25.19 5.21
N ASP A 305 3.98 -25.40 3.95
CA ASP A 305 3.61 -24.36 3.00
C ASP A 305 2.11 -24.07 3.09
N MET A 306 1.74 -22.94 3.69
CA MET A 306 0.34 -22.55 3.85
C MET A 306 -0.36 -22.29 2.52
N THR A 307 0.38 -21.98 1.45
CA THR A 307 -0.17 -21.67 0.12
C THR A 307 -0.50 -22.92 -0.72
N GLY A 308 0.02 -24.10 -0.35
CA GLY A 308 -0.14 -25.33 -1.11
C GLY A 308 0.37 -25.23 -2.54
N ASN A 309 1.49 -24.55 -2.75
CA ASN A 309 2.09 -24.27 -4.05
C ASN A 309 1.24 -23.36 -4.98
N ASN A 310 0.29 -22.61 -4.46
CA ASN A 310 -0.48 -21.64 -5.22
C ASN A 310 0.18 -20.24 -5.19
N ALA A 311 -0.01 -19.48 -6.28
CA ALA A 311 0.36 -18.08 -6.35
C ALA A 311 -0.83 -17.22 -5.93
N ILE A 312 -0.80 -16.74 -4.70
CA ILE A 312 -1.87 -15.95 -4.09
C ILE A 312 -1.39 -14.51 -3.94
N ALA A 313 -2.04 -13.57 -4.62
CA ALA A 313 -1.85 -12.15 -4.41
C ALA A 313 -2.89 -11.60 -3.44
N GLY A 314 -2.64 -10.44 -2.88
CA GLY A 314 -3.60 -9.80 -2.01
C GLY A 314 -3.18 -8.42 -1.55
N THR A 315 -4.11 -7.73 -0.93
CA THR A 315 -3.93 -6.39 -0.36
C THR A 315 -4.93 -6.18 0.78
N GLY A 316 -4.59 -5.31 1.70
CA GLY A 316 -5.43 -4.93 2.83
C GLY A 316 -4.59 -4.21 3.87
N THR A 317 -5.14 -3.17 4.48
CA THR A 317 -4.56 -2.68 5.74
C THR A 317 -4.85 -3.70 6.83
N MET A 318 -4.02 -3.72 7.86
CA MET A 318 -4.23 -4.56 9.04
C MET A 318 -4.36 -3.68 10.27
N SER A 319 -5.36 -3.93 11.10
CA SER A 319 -5.46 -3.33 12.43
C SER A 319 -4.94 -4.29 13.49
N TYR A 320 -4.67 -3.76 14.69
CA TYR A 320 -4.16 -4.57 15.81
C TYR A 320 -5.09 -5.73 16.19
N ASP A 321 -6.40 -5.55 16.04
CA ASP A 321 -7.43 -6.57 16.31
C ASP A 321 -7.75 -7.46 15.10
N GLY A 322 -6.83 -7.56 14.14
CA GLY A 322 -6.93 -8.49 13.01
C GLY A 322 -7.95 -8.12 11.93
N GLN A 323 -8.46 -6.87 11.89
CA GLN A 323 -9.38 -6.47 10.81
C GLN A 323 -8.63 -6.07 9.55
N VAL A 324 -9.16 -6.48 8.41
CA VAL A 324 -8.68 -6.11 7.08
C VAL A 324 -9.43 -4.89 6.60
N GLY A 325 -8.71 -3.77 6.44
CA GLY A 325 -9.30 -2.50 6.03
C GLY A 325 -9.10 -2.18 4.56
N ALA A 326 -9.88 -1.19 4.09
CA ALA A 326 -9.86 -0.70 2.71
C ALA A 326 -8.51 -0.15 2.27
N ILE A 327 -8.28 -0.19 0.96
CA ILE A 327 -7.07 0.33 0.31
C ILE A 327 -7.43 1.12 -0.95
N GLY A 328 -6.50 1.89 -1.47
CA GLY A 328 -6.65 2.57 -2.75
C GLY A 328 -6.10 1.77 -3.92
N GLY A 329 -6.67 2.01 -5.11
CA GLY A 329 -6.17 1.46 -6.38
C GLY A 329 -6.36 -0.04 -6.53
N ILE A 330 -7.48 -0.58 -6.05
CA ILE A 330 -7.77 -2.03 -6.13
C ILE A 330 -7.77 -2.53 -7.57
N GLN A 331 -8.30 -1.74 -8.52
CA GLN A 331 -8.35 -2.11 -9.93
C GLN A 331 -6.95 -2.28 -10.52
N GLN A 332 -6.03 -1.34 -10.26
CA GLN A 332 -4.62 -1.43 -10.68
C GLN A 332 -3.94 -2.64 -10.05
N LYS A 333 -4.26 -2.94 -8.80
CA LYS A 333 -3.71 -4.07 -8.04
C LYS A 333 -4.17 -5.42 -8.60
N LEU A 334 -5.44 -5.55 -9.00
CA LEU A 334 -5.97 -6.74 -9.67
C LEU A 334 -5.21 -7.01 -10.99
N TRP A 335 -5.02 -5.98 -11.81
CA TRP A 335 -4.28 -6.11 -13.07
C TRP A 335 -2.80 -6.39 -12.86
N GLY A 336 -2.18 -5.79 -11.85
CA GLY A 336 -0.80 -6.10 -11.46
C GLY A 336 -0.65 -7.57 -11.04
N ALA A 337 -1.55 -8.07 -10.20
CA ALA A 337 -1.56 -9.46 -9.76
C ALA A 337 -1.74 -10.45 -10.93
N HIS A 338 -2.71 -10.19 -11.81
CA HIS A 338 -2.96 -11.00 -13.00
C HIS A 338 -1.75 -11.01 -13.95
N ARG A 339 -1.20 -9.83 -14.29
CA ARG A 339 -0.01 -9.70 -15.13
C ARG A 339 1.16 -10.54 -14.60
N ASP A 340 1.36 -10.54 -13.29
CA ASP A 340 2.47 -11.21 -12.63
C ASP A 340 2.14 -12.67 -12.25
N GLY A 341 1.03 -13.23 -12.77
CA GLY A 341 0.73 -14.67 -12.76
C GLY A 341 0.05 -15.19 -11.50
N ALA A 342 -0.51 -14.31 -10.66
CA ALA A 342 -1.35 -14.75 -9.55
C ALA A 342 -2.63 -15.40 -10.07
N GLN A 343 -3.04 -16.51 -9.43
CA GLN A 343 -4.29 -17.21 -9.74
C GLN A 343 -5.41 -16.80 -8.80
N TRP A 344 -5.06 -16.37 -7.60
CA TRP A 344 -5.96 -15.95 -6.54
C TRP A 344 -5.61 -14.56 -6.05
N PHE A 345 -6.63 -13.81 -5.63
CA PHE A 345 -6.48 -12.48 -5.07
C PHE A 345 -7.34 -12.31 -3.83
N LEU A 346 -6.74 -11.96 -2.71
CA LEU A 346 -7.45 -11.62 -1.48
C LEU A 346 -7.73 -10.11 -1.46
N ALA A 347 -9.00 -9.74 -1.51
CA ALA A 347 -9.46 -8.36 -1.52
C ALA A 347 -10.18 -8.00 -0.21
N PRO A 348 -9.96 -6.81 0.36
CA PRO A 348 -10.78 -6.35 1.47
C PRO A 348 -12.25 -6.30 1.07
N SER A 349 -13.15 -6.82 1.91
CA SER A 349 -14.59 -6.79 1.66
C SER A 349 -15.12 -5.36 1.44
N THR A 350 -14.51 -4.39 2.08
CA THR A 350 -14.82 -2.96 1.94
C THR A 350 -14.47 -2.39 0.56
N ASN A 351 -13.63 -3.05 -0.23
CA ASN A 351 -13.32 -2.67 -1.61
C ASN A 351 -14.16 -3.42 -2.66
N CYS A 352 -15.08 -4.32 -2.27
CA CYS A 352 -15.81 -5.16 -3.22
C CYS A 352 -16.58 -4.36 -4.27
N SER A 353 -17.14 -3.20 -3.93
CA SER A 353 -17.83 -2.33 -4.91
C SER A 353 -16.91 -1.83 -6.03
N GLU A 354 -15.60 -1.68 -5.77
CA GLU A 354 -14.60 -1.29 -6.75
C GLU A 354 -14.02 -2.47 -7.53
N VAL A 355 -14.15 -3.70 -7.00
CA VAL A 355 -13.70 -4.95 -7.62
C VAL A 355 -14.67 -5.42 -8.69
N VAL A 356 -15.99 -5.32 -8.43
CA VAL A 356 -17.04 -5.80 -9.35
C VAL A 356 -16.90 -5.15 -10.73
N GLY A 357 -16.83 -5.98 -11.76
CA GLY A 357 -16.67 -5.55 -13.16
C GLY A 357 -15.22 -5.22 -13.58
N HIS A 358 -14.23 -5.37 -12.67
CA HIS A 358 -12.82 -5.06 -12.95
C HIS A 358 -11.87 -6.26 -12.74
N VAL A 359 -12.42 -7.44 -12.51
CA VAL A 359 -11.61 -8.66 -12.32
C VAL A 359 -11.10 -9.16 -13.67
N PRO A 360 -9.78 -9.30 -13.87
CA PRO A 360 -9.23 -9.89 -15.09
C PRO A 360 -9.64 -11.35 -15.27
N ASP A 361 -9.80 -11.77 -16.52
CA ASP A 361 -10.12 -13.16 -16.85
C ASP A 361 -9.07 -14.12 -16.28
N GLY A 362 -9.52 -15.15 -15.56
CA GLY A 362 -8.65 -16.16 -14.96
C GLY A 362 -8.12 -15.82 -13.56
N LEU A 363 -8.34 -14.61 -13.04
CA LEU A 363 -8.05 -14.25 -11.65
C LEU A 363 -9.29 -14.51 -10.78
N ARG A 364 -9.12 -15.26 -9.69
CA ARG A 364 -10.19 -15.53 -8.71
C ARG A 364 -10.05 -14.61 -7.52
N VAL A 365 -11.09 -13.82 -7.23
CA VAL A 365 -11.04 -12.86 -6.12
C VAL A 365 -11.86 -13.37 -4.94
N VAL A 366 -11.21 -13.42 -3.78
CA VAL A 366 -11.82 -13.79 -2.50
C VAL A 366 -11.97 -12.54 -1.66
N SER A 367 -13.18 -12.32 -1.12
CA SER A 367 -13.50 -11.23 -0.22
C SER A 367 -13.16 -11.62 1.22
N VAL A 368 -12.38 -10.79 1.93
CA VAL A 368 -11.97 -11.02 3.31
C VAL A 368 -12.14 -9.76 4.15
N SER A 369 -12.58 -9.92 5.40
CA SER A 369 -12.79 -8.83 6.37
C SER A 369 -11.85 -8.92 7.57
N THR A 370 -11.32 -10.12 7.85
CA THR A 370 -10.46 -10.38 9.01
C THR A 370 -9.24 -11.22 8.62
N LEU A 371 -8.25 -11.24 9.49
CA LEU A 371 -7.08 -12.10 9.35
C LEU A 371 -7.46 -13.58 9.41
N ASP A 372 -8.42 -13.95 10.28
CA ASP A 372 -8.96 -15.32 10.34
C ASP A 372 -9.52 -15.76 9.00
N GLU A 373 -10.35 -14.92 8.36
CA GLU A 373 -10.91 -15.18 7.03
C GLU A 373 -9.82 -15.29 5.96
N ALA A 374 -8.79 -14.43 6.03
CA ALA A 374 -7.69 -14.46 5.09
C ALA A 374 -6.85 -15.75 5.22
N VAL A 375 -6.53 -16.17 6.45
CA VAL A 375 -5.83 -17.45 6.70
C VAL A 375 -6.68 -18.64 6.27
N PHE A 376 -7.98 -18.64 6.60
CA PHE A 376 -8.90 -19.67 6.15
C PHE A 376 -8.95 -19.74 4.62
N ALA A 377 -9.00 -18.60 3.94
CA ALA A 377 -9.00 -18.54 2.48
C ALA A 377 -7.72 -19.14 1.88
N VAL A 378 -6.54 -18.77 2.39
CA VAL A 378 -5.25 -19.30 1.90
C VAL A 378 -5.21 -20.84 2.08
N ARG A 379 -5.58 -21.34 3.25
CA ARG A 379 -5.63 -22.80 3.52
C ARG A 379 -6.64 -23.52 2.63
N SER A 380 -7.84 -22.98 2.44
CA SER A 380 -8.85 -23.55 1.54
C SER A 380 -8.38 -23.60 0.09
N ILE A 381 -7.64 -22.58 -0.37
CA ILE A 381 -7.00 -22.58 -1.69
C ILE A 381 -5.96 -23.69 -1.77
N ALA A 382 -5.12 -23.85 -0.76
CA ALA A 382 -4.11 -24.91 -0.68
C ALA A 382 -4.72 -26.32 -0.73
N GLU A 383 -5.86 -26.50 -0.09
CA GLU A 383 -6.62 -27.76 -0.05
C GLU A 383 -7.45 -28.01 -1.32
N GLY A 384 -7.50 -27.07 -2.27
CA GLY A 384 -8.28 -27.18 -3.50
C GLY A 384 -9.78 -26.90 -3.33
N THR A 385 -10.21 -26.35 -2.20
CA THR A 385 -11.61 -25.99 -1.89
C THR A 385 -11.91 -24.50 -2.08
N GLY A 386 -10.96 -23.74 -2.62
CA GLY A 386 -11.04 -22.30 -2.78
C GLY A 386 -12.24 -21.78 -3.60
N ASP A 387 -12.83 -22.62 -4.47
CA ASP A 387 -14.00 -22.23 -5.29
C ASP A 387 -15.28 -21.98 -4.45
N THR A 388 -15.29 -22.37 -3.18
CA THR A 388 -16.43 -22.16 -2.27
C THR A 388 -16.29 -20.90 -1.40
N LEU A 389 -15.18 -20.18 -1.53
CA LEU A 389 -14.90 -18.97 -0.75
C LEU A 389 -15.78 -17.78 -1.16
N PRO A 390 -16.05 -16.85 -0.24
CA PRO A 390 -16.78 -15.63 -0.53
C PRO A 390 -16.09 -14.81 -1.63
N THR A 391 -16.88 -14.30 -2.58
CA THR A 391 -16.38 -13.42 -3.66
C THR A 391 -17.01 -12.04 -3.54
N CYS A 392 -16.40 -11.05 -4.17
CA CYS A 392 -17.02 -9.73 -4.35
C CYS A 392 -18.18 -9.84 -5.35
N GLN A 393 -19.41 -9.52 -4.92
CA GLN A 393 -20.66 -9.56 -5.71
C GLN A 393 -21.27 -8.19 -5.82
#